data_51e3436f24fa36b9a3acc66f37674c87
#
_entry.id   51e3436f24fa36b9a3acc66f37674c87
#
_cell.length_a   1.000
_cell.length_b   1.000
_cell.length_c   1.000
_cell.angle_alpha   90.00
_cell.angle_beta   90.00
_cell.angle_gamma   90.00
#
_symmetry.space_group_name_H-M   'P 1'
#
loop_
_entity.id
_entity.type
_entity.pdbx_description
1 polymer ?
#
loop_
_entity_poly.entity_id
_entity_poly.type
_entity_poly.pdbx_seq_one_letter_code
_entity_poly.pdbx_strand_id
1 'polypeptide(L)'
;MATNGTHTNGDSHTTNGVKPKPRIVIVGGSLGGLFAGTALKSHGFDTILLERNPENLLHNQGAGIVAGGDTIEFFKRYDRTGKPVAVPSYKRLYLNQKGDVIHEEVNRQNMTSWDLSYYLLRANYDRIDSEYLEGGKLPEVRDTDGEVKYCAGATVTNIEDKGKQVLVSYLQRGLDGKEESTTILADLVVAADGPSSSIRKLLEPKIERTYAGYVVIRGTVPEQEGSPESLEVFRERFCFFHAPNLTYTIAGHNGTTEPGQRLLNFVWYANFAAESKELDTLMTDISGRRRHITIPPGQIAPEAWEMVKKMGYDRLPPQMAEMAAKTTAPFVQCITDVIASKNLWMGDKVVLIGDALAGFRPHTVASTSQAAFDAMSLAEWLDGTIDRKQFVKQTMQFAREIQAMGVRIGDRSQFETLPMEDYIADRNFASIKRQDRVYGKWTEDGLDKI
;
A
#
# COMPACT_ATOMS: atom_id res chain seq x y z
N MET A 1 30.15 -27.50 75.87
CA MET A 1 30.96 -27.25 74.65
C MET A 1 29.96 -26.74 73.62
N ALA A 2 30.04 -25.47 73.30
CA ALA A 2 29.16 -24.78 72.42
C ALA A 2 29.73 -24.83 70.98
N THR A 3 28.95 -25.18 70.01
CA THR A 3 29.32 -25.05 68.60
C THR A 3 28.44 -23.95 67.94
N ASN A 4 29.12 -22.89 67.50
CA ASN A 4 28.57 -21.77 66.78
C ASN A 4 28.01 -22.23 65.37
N GLY A 5 26.78 -21.90 65.06
CA GLY A 5 26.24 -21.95 63.73
C GLY A 5 26.27 -20.56 63.09
N THR A 6 27.01 -20.43 62.00
CA THR A 6 27.11 -19.25 61.17
C THR A 6 25.88 -19.15 60.28
N HIS A 7 25.08 -18.05 60.48
CA HIS A 7 24.06 -17.64 59.52
C HIS A 7 24.71 -16.99 58.31
N THR A 8 24.59 -17.61 57.14
CA THR A 8 24.83 -16.94 55.87
C THR A 8 23.56 -16.26 55.39
N ASN A 9 23.61 -14.92 55.34
CA ASN A 9 22.59 -14.09 54.66
C ASN A 9 22.64 -14.40 53.16
N GLY A 10 21.57 -14.96 52.67
CA GLY A 10 21.34 -15.07 51.23
C GLY A 10 20.90 -13.73 50.68
N ASP A 11 21.78 -13.07 49.92
CA ASP A 11 21.40 -11.93 49.10
C ASP A 11 20.41 -12.38 48.02
N SER A 12 19.17 -11.99 48.18
CA SER A 12 18.16 -12.09 47.14
C SER A 12 18.47 -11.03 46.07
N HIS A 13 19.20 -11.41 45.04
CA HIS A 13 19.23 -10.62 43.81
C HIS A 13 17.82 -10.57 43.23
N THR A 14 17.10 -9.47 43.47
CA THR A 14 15.92 -9.09 42.72
C THR A 14 16.38 -8.80 41.28
N THR A 15 16.26 -9.81 40.39
CA THR A 15 16.29 -9.57 38.96
C THR A 15 15.12 -8.65 38.65
N ASN A 16 15.43 -7.41 38.25
CA ASN A 16 14.45 -6.50 37.66
C ASN A 16 13.73 -7.26 36.56
N GLY A 17 12.47 -7.60 36.78
CA GLY A 17 11.65 -8.35 35.84
C GLY A 17 11.36 -7.52 34.62
N VAL A 18 12.23 -7.56 33.63
CA VAL A 18 11.92 -7.10 32.28
C VAL A 18 10.78 -8.00 31.79
N LYS A 19 9.58 -7.42 31.62
CA LYS A 19 8.46 -8.16 31.05
C LYS A 19 8.91 -8.70 29.70
N PRO A 20 8.69 -10.01 29.42
CA PRO A 20 9.05 -10.55 28.13
C PRO A 20 8.33 -9.75 27.02
N LYS A 21 9.08 -9.38 25.98
CA LYS A 21 8.50 -8.69 24.82
C LYS A 21 7.40 -9.55 24.19
N PRO A 22 6.27 -8.95 23.76
CA PRO A 22 5.21 -9.69 23.12
C PRO A 22 5.69 -10.29 21.80
N ARG A 23 5.31 -11.53 21.52
CA ARG A 23 5.49 -12.17 20.21
C ARG A 23 4.43 -11.65 19.26
N ILE A 24 4.85 -10.93 18.23
CA ILE A 24 3.94 -10.34 17.24
C ILE A 24 4.04 -11.11 15.93
N VAL A 25 2.89 -11.58 15.42
CA VAL A 25 2.76 -12.20 14.09
C VAL A 25 2.05 -11.24 13.15
N ILE A 26 2.68 -10.92 12.04
CA ILE A 26 2.13 -10.05 10.98
C ILE A 26 1.68 -10.94 9.83
N VAL A 27 0.44 -10.80 9.38
CA VAL A 27 -0.14 -11.56 8.27
C VAL A 27 -0.24 -10.67 7.05
N GLY A 28 0.52 -11.01 6.00
CA GLY A 28 0.63 -10.24 4.76
C GLY A 28 1.97 -9.49 4.65
N GLY A 29 2.76 -9.84 3.65
CA GLY A 29 4.14 -9.35 3.43
C GLY A 29 4.28 -8.28 2.38
N SER A 30 3.18 -7.63 1.97
CA SER A 30 3.18 -6.45 1.11
C SER A 30 3.36 -5.17 1.94
N LEU A 31 3.13 -3.98 1.34
CA LEU A 31 3.42 -2.68 1.96
C LEU A 31 2.85 -2.54 3.37
N GLY A 32 1.59 -2.94 3.61
CA GLY A 32 0.95 -2.80 4.92
C GLY A 32 1.69 -3.55 6.03
N GLY A 33 2.03 -4.82 5.79
CA GLY A 33 2.76 -5.63 6.77
C GLY A 33 4.20 -5.18 6.93
N LEU A 34 4.86 -4.74 5.86
CA LEU A 34 6.23 -4.22 5.92
C LEU A 34 6.30 -2.86 6.63
N PHE A 35 5.33 -1.96 6.45
CA PHE A 35 5.22 -0.75 7.26
C PHE A 35 5.11 -1.11 8.74
N ALA A 36 4.19 -2.01 9.11
CA ALA A 36 4.04 -2.44 10.50
C ALA A 36 5.30 -3.10 11.05
N GLY A 37 5.87 -4.05 10.30
CA GLY A 37 7.07 -4.75 10.72
C GLY A 37 8.28 -3.84 10.91
N THR A 38 8.48 -2.88 10.02
CA THR A 38 9.59 -1.91 10.11
C THR A 38 9.42 -0.96 11.28
N ALA A 39 8.20 -0.44 11.51
CA ALA A 39 7.93 0.42 12.66
C ALA A 39 8.13 -0.35 13.98
N LEU A 40 7.50 -1.53 14.10
CA LEU A 40 7.61 -2.37 15.30
C LEU A 40 9.04 -2.78 15.61
N LYS A 41 9.81 -3.21 14.60
CA LYS A 41 11.25 -3.48 14.72
C LYS A 41 12.00 -2.29 15.31
N SER A 42 11.77 -1.09 14.76
CA SER A 42 12.44 0.13 15.20
C SER A 42 12.10 0.56 16.63
N HIS A 43 10.92 0.12 17.13
CA HIS A 43 10.49 0.27 18.53
C HIS A 43 10.90 -0.93 19.41
N GLY A 44 11.73 -1.83 18.88
CA GLY A 44 12.32 -2.95 19.62
C GLY A 44 11.40 -4.16 19.79
N PHE A 45 10.31 -4.29 19.04
CA PHE A 45 9.41 -5.44 19.08
C PHE A 45 9.88 -6.55 18.14
N ASP A 46 9.86 -7.80 18.62
CA ASP A 46 10.15 -8.96 17.81
C ASP A 46 8.95 -9.33 16.95
N THR A 47 9.18 -9.58 15.65
CA THR A 47 8.08 -9.84 14.72
C THR A 47 8.36 -11.01 13.78
N ILE A 48 7.31 -11.78 13.48
CA ILE A 48 7.31 -12.81 12.44
C ILE A 48 6.26 -12.42 11.40
N LEU A 49 6.70 -12.18 10.17
CA LEU A 49 5.84 -11.81 9.06
C LEU A 49 5.59 -13.04 8.18
N LEU A 50 4.31 -13.36 7.95
CA LEU A 50 3.85 -14.48 7.12
C LEU A 50 3.30 -13.95 5.80
N GLU A 51 3.94 -14.29 4.67
CA GLU A 51 3.53 -13.91 3.32
C GLU A 51 3.18 -15.16 2.50
N ARG A 52 2.00 -15.20 1.92
CA ARG A 52 1.50 -16.35 1.14
C ARG A 52 2.25 -16.58 -0.16
N ASN A 53 2.74 -15.51 -0.81
CA ASN A 53 3.47 -15.63 -2.06
C ASN A 53 4.92 -16.06 -1.78
N PRO A 54 5.49 -16.96 -2.59
CA PRO A 54 6.94 -17.19 -2.59
C PRO A 54 7.67 -15.93 -3.06
N GLU A 55 8.93 -15.76 -2.66
CA GLU A 55 9.72 -14.52 -2.85
C GLU A 55 9.73 -13.99 -4.29
N ASN A 56 9.70 -14.89 -5.28
CA ASN A 56 9.87 -14.54 -6.68
C ASN A 56 8.63 -13.92 -7.36
N LEU A 57 7.48 -13.82 -6.67
CA LEU A 57 6.22 -13.36 -7.27
C LEU A 57 5.91 -11.89 -7.04
N LEU A 58 6.76 -11.16 -6.31
CA LEU A 58 6.52 -9.76 -5.96
C LEU A 58 7.41 -8.78 -6.74
N HIS A 59 7.87 -9.17 -7.94
CA HIS A 59 8.65 -8.32 -8.83
C HIS A 59 7.79 -7.69 -9.93
N ASN A 60 8.20 -6.51 -10.40
CA ASN A 60 7.63 -5.82 -11.57
C ASN A 60 6.11 -5.66 -11.53
N GLN A 61 5.57 -5.29 -10.37
CA GLN A 61 4.12 -4.99 -10.25
C GLN A 61 3.71 -3.74 -11.03
N GLY A 62 4.68 -2.91 -11.46
CA GLY A 62 4.48 -1.78 -12.36
C GLY A 62 3.46 -0.73 -11.86
N ALA A 63 3.10 -0.77 -10.59
CA ALA A 63 2.06 0.09 -10.03
C ALA A 63 2.67 1.39 -9.50
N GLY A 64 2.33 2.50 -10.14
CA GLY A 64 2.62 3.81 -9.60
C GLY A 64 1.76 4.10 -8.36
N ILE A 65 2.36 4.77 -7.38
CA ILE A 65 1.75 5.15 -6.10
C ILE A 65 2.03 6.64 -5.88
N VAL A 66 1.06 7.35 -5.31
CA VAL A 66 1.31 8.67 -4.72
C VAL A 66 1.71 8.46 -3.27
N ALA A 67 2.96 8.80 -2.93
CA ALA A 67 3.44 8.79 -1.57
C ALA A 67 2.91 10.03 -0.85
N GLY A 68 1.76 9.88 -0.18
CA GLY A 68 1.14 10.95 0.61
C GLY A 68 1.93 11.28 1.87
N GLY A 69 1.46 12.26 2.64
CA GLY A 69 2.17 12.77 3.81
C GLY A 69 2.56 11.73 4.83
N ASP A 70 1.64 10.82 5.20
CA ASP A 70 1.95 9.75 6.18
C ASP A 70 2.99 8.75 5.63
N THR A 71 2.95 8.46 4.31
CA THR A 71 3.98 7.61 3.68
C THR A 71 5.36 8.27 3.74
N ILE A 72 5.45 9.54 3.40
CA ILE A 72 6.71 10.31 3.45
C ILE A 72 7.19 10.44 4.91
N GLU A 73 6.30 10.73 5.84
CA GLU A 73 6.63 10.80 7.27
C GLU A 73 7.14 9.45 7.80
N PHE A 74 6.57 8.34 7.34
CA PHE A 74 7.05 7.01 7.68
C PHE A 74 8.49 6.80 7.23
N PHE A 75 8.78 7.03 5.96
CA PHE A 75 10.15 6.89 5.44
C PHE A 75 11.12 7.84 6.12
N LYS A 76 10.72 9.07 6.43
CA LYS A 76 11.54 10.02 7.19
C LYS A 76 11.92 9.49 8.58
N ARG A 77 11.01 8.79 9.27
CA ARG A 77 11.25 8.22 10.61
C ARG A 77 12.07 6.94 10.58
N TYR A 78 11.79 6.06 9.63
CA TYR A 78 12.23 4.66 9.69
C TYR A 78 13.16 4.22 8.57
N ASP A 79 13.23 4.95 7.44
CA ASP A 79 14.14 4.58 6.38
C ASP A 79 15.59 4.91 6.74
N ARG A 80 16.45 3.91 6.55
CA ARG A 80 17.89 3.98 6.82
C ARG A 80 18.73 3.70 5.57
N THR A 81 18.10 3.53 4.42
CA THR A 81 18.79 3.24 3.17
C THR A 81 19.47 4.48 2.58
N GLY A 82 18.90 5.66 2.86
CA GLY A 82 19.36 6.94 2.29
C GLY A 82 19.00 7.11 0.81
N LYS A 83 18.17 6.22 0.24
CA LYS A 83 17.75 6.30 -1.15
C LYS A 83 16.52 7.21 -1.30
N PRO A 84 16.41 8.03 -2.39
CA PRO A 84 15.19 8.76 -2.68
C PRO A 84 13.99 7.81 -2.80
N VAL A 85 12.92 8.12 -2.09
CA VAL A 85 11.72 7.26 -2.04
C VAL A 85 10.69 7.59 -3.12
N ALA A 86 10.85 8.72 -3.83
CA ALA A 86 9.86 9.20 -4.79
C ALA A 86 10.47 10.17 -5.81
N VAL A 87 9.78 10.33 -6.92
CA VAL A 87 9.99 11.39 -7.92
C VAL A 87 9.04 12.54 -7.60
N PRO A 88 9.50 13.81 -7.51
CA PRO A 88 8.62 14.93 -7.28
C PRO A 88 7.75 15.22 -8.51
N SER A 89 6.50 15.59 -8.27
CA SER A 89 5.58 16.18 -9.24
C SER A 89 5.22 17.58 -8.74
N TYR A 90 5.45 18.59 -9.55
CA TYR A 90 5.32 20.00 -9.13
C TYR A 90 3.98 20.61 -9.47
N LYS A 91 3.32 20.06 -10.51
CA LYS A 91 2.09 20.61 -11.07
C LYS A 91 1.06 19.51 -11.30
N ARG A 92 -0.19 19.92 -11.19
CA ARG A 92 -1.32 19.14 -11.66
C ARG A 92 -1.88 19.78 -12.92
N LEU A 93 -2.02 19.00 -13.97
CA LEU A 93 -2.54 19.45 -15.27
C LEU A 93 -3.85 18.72 -15.58
N TYR A 94 -4.73 19.41 -16.29
CA TYR A 94 -5.97 18.84 -16.80
C TYR A 94 -6.01 19.03 -18.31
N LEU A 95 -6.25 17.96 -19.06
CA LEU A 95 -6.28 17.93 -20.51
C LEU A 95 -7.71 17.91 -21.04
N ASN A 96 -7.92 18.46 -22.22
CA ASN A 96 -9.11 18.22 -23.01
C ASN A 96 -8.94 16.99 -23.93
N GLN A 97 -9.99 16.64 -24.70
CA GLN A 97 -9.96 15.50 -25.64
C GLN A 97 -8.89 15.62 -26.73
N LYS A 98 -8.47 16.84 -27.07
CA LYS A 98 -7.43 17.08 -28.07
C LYS A 98 -6.02 16.98 -27.50
N GLY A 99 -5.89 16.88 -26.17
CA GLY A 99 -4.61 16.85 -25.47
C GLY A 99 -4.08 18.24 -25.08
N ASP A 100 -4.89 19.30 -25.24
CA ASP A 100 -4.50 20.64 -24.81
C ASP A 100 -4.65 20.75 -23.28
N VAL A 101 -3.72 21.45 -22.62
CA VAL A 101 -3.83 21.78 -21.20
C VAL A 101 -4.86 22.87 -21.01
N ILE A 102 -5.97 22.56 -20.35
CA ILE A 102 -7.08 23.49 -20.11
C ILE A 102 -7.11 24.05 -18.69
N HIS A 103 -6.36 23.44 -17.77
CA HIS A 103 -6.16 23.96 -16.42
C HIS A 103 -4.84 23.46 -15.84
N GLU A 104 -4.16 24.32 -15.11
CA GLU A 104 -2.92 24.03 -14.40
C GLU A 104 -3.00 24.58 -12.98
N GLU A 105 -2.51 23.80 -12.01
CA GLU A 105 -2.35 24.26 -10.64
C GLU A 105 -1.01 23.82 -10.07
N VAL A 106 -0.40 24.63 -9.22
CA VAL A 106 0.78 24.25 -8.44
C VAL A 106 0.31 23.29 -7.36
N ASN A 107 0.76 22.05 -7.46
CA ASN A 107 0.40 20.99 -6.51
C ASN A 107 1.56 19.99 -6.41
N ARG A 108 2.40 20.17 -5.39
CA ARG A 108 3.55 19.30 -5.19
C ARG A 108 3.10 17.98 -4.60
N GLN A 109 3.49 16.88 -5.24
CA GLN A 109 3.25 15.51 -4.79
C GLN A 109 4.51 14.67 -4.99
N ASN A 110 4.59 13.55 -4.28
CA ASN A 110 5.69 12.59 -4.38
C ASN A 110 5.16 11.33 -5.05
N MET A 111 5.70 11.00 -6.22
CA MET A 111 5.29 9.84 -7.01
C MET A 111 6.31 8.72 -6.83
N THR A 112 5.86 7.56 -6.41
CA THR A 112 6.72 6.38 -6.22
C THR A 112 6.15 5.18 -6.96
N SER A 113 6.86 4.06 -6.93
CA SER A 113 6.36 2.78 -7.39
C SER A 113 6.13 1.83 -6.20
N TRP A 114 5.28 0.84 -6.43
CA TRP A 114 5.09 -0.25 -5.47
C TRP A 114 6.42 -0.97 -5.21
N ASP A 115 7.17 -1.27 -6.28
CA ASP A 115 8.44 -1.99 -6.20
C ASP A 115 9.49 -1.23 -5.39
N LEU A 116 9.71 0.07 -5.67
CA LEU A 116 10.65 0.89 -4.89
C LEU A 116 10.27 0.89 -3.41
N SER A 117 9.00 1.17 -3.10
CA SER A 117 8.52 1.17 -1.71
C SER A 117 8.71 -0.18 -1.03
N TYR A 118 8.41 -1.28 -1.73
CA TYR A 118 8.55 -2.65 -1.23
C TYR A 118 10.01 -2.98 -0.89
N TYR A 119 10.94 -2.74 -1.81
CA TYR A 119 12.35 -3.08 -1.60
C TYR A 119 13.03 -2.20 -0.56
N LEU A 120 12.68 -0.92 -0.47
CA LEU A 120 13.18 -0.07 0.62
C LEU A 120 12.66 -0.55 1.99
N LEU A 121 11.39 -0.95 2.08
CA LEU A 121 10.84 -1.52 3.31
C LEU A 121 11.49 -2.87 3.65
N ARG A 122 11.73 -3.77 2.68
CA ARG A 122 12.43 -5.04 2.88
C ARG A 122 13.87 -4.83 3.34
N ALA A 123 14.57 -3.85 2.75
CA ALA A 123 15.92 -3.50 3.20
C ALA A 123 15.93 -3.04 4.67
N ASN A 124 14.97 -2.23 5.09
CA ASN A 124 14.83 -1.77 6.47
C ASN A 124 14.34 -2.87 7.42
N TYR A 125 13.42 -3.73 6.99
CA TYR A 125 12.82 -4.78 7.81
C TYR A 125 13.78 -5.94 8.01
N ASP A 126 14.11 -6.68 6.97
CA ASP A 126 14.86 -7.94 7.03
C ASP A 126 16.17 -7.93 6.22
N ARG A 127 16.64 -6.73 5.82
CA ARG A 127 17.94 -6.51 5.16
C ARG A 127 18.10 -7.24 3.84
N ILE A 128 17.03 -7.34 3.05
CA ILE A 128 17.14 -7.84 1.69
C ILE A 128 17.95 -6.84 0.87
N ASP A 129 19.04 -7.31 0.30
CA ASP A 129 19.80 -6.58 -0.71
C ASP A 129 19.16 -6.77 -2.08
N SER A 130 19.01 -5.69 -2.84
CA SER A 130 18.37 -5.71 -4.15
C SER A 130 18.92 -4.58 -5.02
N GLU A 131 18.70 -4.69 -6.32
CA GLU A 131 19.02 -3.64 -7.29
C GLU A 131 18.35 -2.28 -6.97
N TYR A 132 17.24 -2.30 -6.23
CA TYR A 132 16.56 -1.08 -5.76
C TYR A 132 17.36 -0.31 -4.70
N LEU A 133 18.44 -0.86 -4.16
CA LEU A 133 19.37 -0.19 -3.25
C LEU A 133 20.56 0.47 -3.96
N GLU A 134 20.67 0.37 -5.28
CA GLU A 134 21.74 1.03 -6.02
C GLU A 134 21.76 2.54 -5.71
N GLY A 135 22.92 3.05 -5.27
CA GLY A 135 23.08 4.43 -4.79
C GLY A 135 22.60 4.68 -3.35
N GLY A 136 22.08 3.67 -2.65
CA GLY A 136 21.76 3.67 -1.23
C GLY A 136 22.70 2.76 -0.43
N LYS A 137 22.27 2.37 0.76
CA LYS A 137 23.00 1.42 1.62
C LYS A 137 22.05 0.43 2.30
N LEU A 138 22.54 -0.78 2.51
CA LEU A 138 21.85 -1.75 3.35
C LEU A 138 21.92 -1.30 4.82
N PRO A 139 20.77 -1.11 5.51
CA PRO A 139 20.72 -0.62 6.88
C PRO A 139 21.50 -1.52 7.86
N GLU A 140 22.23 -0.92 8.78
CA GLU A 140 22.86 -1.64 9.88
C GLU A 140 21.82 -2.02 10.94
N VAL A 141 22.02 -3.17 11.59
CA VAL A 141 21.22 -3.60 12.74
C VAL A 141 21.62 -2.75 13.94
N ARG A 142 20.65 -2.23 14.68
CA ARG A 142 20.86 -1.51 15.93
C ARG A 142 20.55 -2.43 17.12
N ASP A 143 21.24 -2.26 18.22
CA ASP A 143 20.99 -3.01 19.46
C ASP A 143 19.57 -2.80 20.00
N THR A 144 18.93 -1.70 19.61
CA THR A 144 17.53 -1.37 19.98
C THR A 144 16.49 -1.97 19.04
N ASP A 145 16.91 -2.49 17.87
CA ASP A 145 15.97 -3.11 16.91
C ASP A 145 15.45 -4.45 17.49
N GLY A 146 14.16 -4.74 17.24
CA GLY A 146 13.58 -6.06 17.50
C GLY A 146 14.08 -7.11 16.50
N GLU A 147 14.04 -8.37 16.90
CA GLU A 147 14.33 -9.49 16.00
C GLU A 147 13.19 -9.68 14.99
N VAL A 148 13.54 -9.94 13.73
CA VAL A 148 12.54 -10.08 12.66
C VAL A 148 12.76 -11.34 11.85
N LYS A 149 11.63 -11.90 11.37
CA LYS A 149 11.63 -13.02 10.44
C LYS A 149 10.57 -12.79 9.36
N TYR A 150 10.97 -12.86 8.09
CA TYR A 150 10.06 -12.86 6.94
C TYR A 150 9.90 -14.29 6.43
N CYS A 151 8.67 -14.82 6.43
CA CYS A 151 8.35 -16.18 5.98
C CYS A 151 7.53 -16.09 4.69
N ALA A 152 8.18 -16.24 3.54
CA ALA A 152 7.52 -16.36 2.24
C ALA A 152 6.90 -17.74 2.07
N GLY A 153 5.83 -17.86 1.27
CA GLY A 153 5.10 -19.10 1.04
C GLY A 153 4.26 -19.55 2.25
N ALA A 154 3.99 -18.67 3.22
CA ALA A 154 3.24 -18.94 4.43
C ALA A 154 1.78 -18.43 4.31
N THR A 155 0.84 -19.31 4.01
CA THR A 155 -0.59 -19.00 3.86
C THR A 155 -1.33 -19.21 5.16
N VAL A 156 -1.73 -18.14 5.83
CA VAL A 156 -2.54 -18.24 7.06
C VAL A 156 -3.94 -18.76 6.72
N THR A 157 -4.36 -19.80 7.42
CA THR A 157 -5.63 -20.51 7.20
C THR A 157 -6.63 -20.28 8.32
N ASN A 158 -6.16 -20.06 9.56
CA ASN A 158 -7.04 -19.84 10.70
C ASN A 158 -6.34 -19.05 11.81
N ILE A 159 -7.15 -18.38 12.64
CA ILE A 159 -6.76 -17.79 13.91
C ILE A 159 -7.75 -18.20 15.00
N GLU A 160 -7.26 -18.56 16.19
CA GLU A 160 -8.10 -19.02 17.30
C GLU A 160 -7.69 -18.35 18.61
N ASP A 161 -8.64 -17.81 19.34
CA ASP A 161 -8.40 -17.23 20.68
C ASP A 161 -8.13 -18.33 21.71
N LYS A 162 -6.93 -18.33 22.28
CA LYS A 162 -6.52 -19.25 23.37
C LYS A 162 -6.49 -18.56 24.74
N GLY A 163 -7.28 -17.50 24.91
CA GLY A 163 -7.35 -16.70 26.14
C GLY A 163 -6.25 -15.66 26.20
N LYS A 164 -5.02 -16.01 26.60
CA LYS A 164 -3.91 -15.05 26.68
C LYS A 164 -3.25 -14.76 25.33
N GLN A 165 -3.29 -15.70 24.40
CA GLN A 165 -2.63 -15.67 23.09
C GLN A 165 -3.60 -16.07 21.98
N VAL A 166 -3.23 -15.80 20.76
CA VAL A 166 -3.90 -16.27 19.54
C VAL A 166 -3.07 -17.37 18.89
N LEU A 167 -3.70 -18.51 18.61
CA LEU A 167 -3.09 -19.55 17.81
C LEU A 167 -3.31 -19.21 16.32
N VAL A 168 -2.21 -19.01 15.60
CA VAL A 168 -2.22 -18.77 14.14
C VAL A 168 -1.85 -20.08 13.46
N SER A 169 -2.73 -20.59 12.59
CA SER A 169 -2.49 -21.77 11.76
C SER A 169 -2.18 -21.35 10.33
N TYR A 170 -1.16 -21.90 9.72
CA TYR A 170 -0.77 -21.59 8.35
C TYR A 170 -0.17 -22.80 7.64
N LEU A 171 -0.25 -22.77 6.31
CA LEU A 171 0.44 -23.71 5.42
C LEU A 171 1.75 -23.09 4.99
N GLN A 172 2.86 -23.73 5.29
CA GLN A 172 4.19 -23.35 4.82
C GLN A 172 4.54 -24.14 3.57
N ARG A 173 4.76 -23.45 2.47
CA ARG A 173 5.21 -24.07 1.23
C ARG A 173 6.72 -24.23 1.26
N GLY A 174 7.19 -25.49 1.13
CA GLY A 174 8.61 -25.82 1.02
C GLY A 174 9.16 -25.55 -0.39
N LEU A 175 10.48 -25.62 -0.52
CA LEU A 175 11.18 -25.46 -1.81
C LEU A 175 10.78 -26.57 -2.82
N ASP A 176 10.37 -27.74 -2.34
CA ASP A 176 9.85 -28.85 -3.15
C ASP A 176 8.38 -28.65 -3.58
N GLY A 177 7.77 -27.52 -3.21
CA GLY A 177 6.39 -27.17 -3.51
C GLY A 177 5.34 -27.82 -2.62
N LYS A 178 5.75 -28.67 -1.65
CA LYS A 178 4.82 -29.27 -0.68
C LYS A 178 4.42 -28.26 0.38
N GLU A 179 3.22 -28.41 0.89
CA GLU A 179 2.67 -27.59 1.95
C GLU A 179 2.63 -28.38 3.26
N GLU A 180 3.20 -27.78 4.31
CA GLU A 180 3.18 -28.34 5.67
C GLU A 180 2.31 -27.46 6.58
N SER A 181 1.43 -28.09 7.35
CA SER A 181 0.61 -27.40 8.34
C SER A 181 1.46 -27.05 9.56
N THR A 182 1.46 -25.77 9.90
CA THR A 182 2.25 -25.21 11.00
C THR A 182 1.38 -24.31 11.86
N THR A 183 1.73 -24.20 13.14
CA THR A 183 1.03 -23.29 14.07
C THR A 183 2.03 -22.46 14.87
N ILE A 184 1.61 -21.25 15.26
CA ILE A 184 2.38 -20.36 16.12
C ILE A 184 1.46 -19.66 17.11
N LEU A 185 1.87 -19.55 18.38
CA LEU A 185 1.19 -18.73 19.38
C LEU A 185 1.72 -17.31 19.32
N ALA A 186 0.82 -16.33 19.23
CA ALA A 186 1.12 -14.90 19.18
C ALA A 186 0.42 -14.15 20.33
N ASP A 187 1.10 -13.20 20.93
CA ASP A 187 0.49 -12.26 21.89
C ASP A 187 -0.33 -11.19 21.15
N LEU A 188 0.11 -10.86 19.90
CA LEU A 188 -0.59 -9.97 19.00
C LEU A 188 -0.49 -10.50 17.56
N VAL A 189 -1.60 -10.48 16.85
CA VAL A 189 -1.68 -10.72 15.39
C VAL A 189 -2.01 -9.41 14.69
N VAL A 190 -1.16 -9.00 13.76
CA VAL A 190 -1.37 -7.83 12.89
C VAL A 190 -1.84 -8.32 11.53
N ALA A 191 -3.12 -8.13 11.22
CA ALA A 191 -3.69 -8.48 9.92
C ALA A 191 -3.48 -7.32 8.94
N ALA A 192 -2.56 -7.53 8.00
CA ALA A 192 -2.19 -6.63 6.91
C ALA A 192 -2.31 -7.34 5.54
N ASP A 193 -3.21 -8.33 5.44
CA ASP A 193 -3.37 -9.24 4.31
C ASP A 193 -4.24 -8.68 3.16
N GLY A 194 -4.36 -7.35 3.12
CA GLY A 194 -4.89 -6.60 2.00
C GLY A 194 -6.42 -6.59 1.90
N PRO A 195 -6.99 -6.01 0.82
CA PRO A 195 -8.42 -5.75 0.72
C PRO A 195 -9.27 -7.02 0.65
N SER A 196 -8.69 -8.17 0.28
CA SER A 196 -9.33 -9.49 0.33
C SER A 196 -8.95 -10.27 1.60
N SER A 197 -8.75 -9.59 2.71
CA SER A 197 -8.26 -10.15 3.98
C SER A 197 -9.01 -11.41 4.40
N SER A 198 -8.26 -12.51 4.53
CA SER A 198 -8.75 -13.75 5.08
C SER A 198 -9.03 -13.64 6.58
N ILE A 199 -8.23 -12.85 7.29
CA ILE A 199 -8.42 -12.60 8.72
C ILE A 199 -9.69 -11.80 8.96
N ARG A 200 -9.95 -10.72 8.20
CA ARG A 200 -11.22 -9.98 8.30
C ARG A 200 -12.41 -10.90 8.03
N LYS A 201 -12.32 -11.78 7.02
CA LYS A 201 -13.39 -12.73 6.69
C LYS A 201 -13.67 -13.71 7.84
N LEU A 202 -12.65 -14.16 8.57
CA LEU A 202 -12.83 -15.00 9.76
C LEU A 202 -13.51 -14.23 10.90
N LEU A 203 -13.16 -12.95 11.10
CA LEU A 203 -13.68 -12.10 12.17
C LEU A 203 -15.06 -11.52 11.87
N GLU A 204 -15.30 -11.16 10.62
CA GLU A 204 -16.53 -10.52 10.13
C GLU A 204 -17.00 -11.16 8.81
N PRO A 205 -17.51 -12.39 8.82
CA PRO A 205 -17.85 -13.14 7.60
C PRO A 205 -18.94 -12.47 6.74
N LYS A 206 -19.70 -11.52 7.29
CA LYS A 206 -20.74 -10.75 6.58
C LYS A 206 -20.21 -9.53 5.86
N ILE A 207 -18.97 -9.12 6.11
CA ILE A 207 -18.35 -7.97 5.42
C ILE A 207 -17.72 -8.46 4.12
N GLU A 208 -18.31 -8.05 3.02
CA GLU A 208 -17.87 -8.43 1.68
C GLU A 208 -17.25 -7.25 0.94
N ARG A 209 -16.39 -7.55 0.00
CA ARG A 209 -15.83 -6.62 -0.97
C ARG A 209 -16.85 -6.39 -2.09
N THR A 210 -17.30 -5.14 -2.28
CA THR A 210 -18.33 -4.80 -3.25
C THR A 210 -17.71 -4.16 -4.50
N TYR A 211 -18.06 -4.64 -5.68
CA TYR A 211 -17.67 -4.05 -6.96
C TYR A 211 -18.29 -2.68 -7.16
N ALA A 212 -17.48 -1.68 -7.53
CA ALA A 212 -17.91 -0.29 -7.64
C ALA A 212 -18.48 0.08 -9.02
N GLY A 213 -18.58 -0.87 -9.95
CA GLY A 213 -19.14 -0.63 -11.28
C GLY A 213 -18.12 -0.22 -12.36
N TYR A 214 -16.82 -0.20 -12.03
CA TYR A 214 -15.74 0.15 -12.96
C TYR A 214 -14.45 -0.57 -12.63
N VAL A 215 -13.57 -0.64 -13.62
CA VAL A 215 -12.23 -1.19 -13.49
C VAL A 215 -11.19 -0.10 -13.60
N VAL A 216 -9.96 -0.40 -13.16
CA VAL A 216 -8.78 0.37 -13.52
C VAL A 216 -7.89 -0.46 -14.43
N ILE A 217 -7.47 0.15 -15.52
CA ILE A 217 -6.51 -0.37 -16.49
C ILE A 217 -5.22 0.40 -16.26
N ARG A 218 -4.12 -0.30 -16.04
CA ARG A 218 -2.85 0.30 -15.65
C ARG A 218 -1.70 -0.30 -16.41
N GLY A 219 -0.63 0.47 -16.51
CA GLY A 219 0.64 0.02 -17.04
C GLY A 219 1.69 1.11 -16.96
N THR A 220 2.87 0.78 -17.41
CA THR A 220 4.00 1.71 -17.43
C THR A 220 4.65 1.72 -18.82
N VAL A 221 5.23 2.87 -19.15
CA VAL A 221 6.03 3.07 -20.37
C VAL A 221 7.36 3.70 -19.93
N PRO A 222 8.51 3.20 -20.40
CA PRO A 222 9.79 3.86 -20.16
C PRO A 222 9.75 5.33 -20.60
N GLU A 223 10.24 6.24 -19.76
CA GLU A 223 10.18 7.68 -20.05
C GLU A 223 10.79 8.03 -21.41
N GLN A 224 11.89 7.38 -21.78
CA GLN A 224 12.58 7.56 -23.07
C GLN A 224 11.76 7.13 -24.30
N GLU A 225 10.72 6.32 -24.12
CA GLU A 225 9.83 5.88 -25.20
C GLU A 225 8.65 6.83 -25.43
N GLY A 226 8.41 7.77 -24.52
CA GLY A 226 7.39 8.81 -24.71
C GLY A 226 7.74 9.73 -25.89
N SER A 227 6.73 10.12 -26.69
CA SER A 227 6.92 11.16 -27.71
C SER A 227 7.31 12.48 -27.06
N PRO A 228 7.99 13.40 -27.78
CA PRO A 228 8.30 14.74 -27.26
C PRO A 228 7.07 15.45 -26.70
N GLU A 229 5.94 15.36 -27.40
CA GLU A 229 4.66 15.97 -27.03
C GLU A 229 4.12 15.39 -25.73
N SER A 230 4.21 14.07 -25.55
CA SER A 230 3.79 13.39 -24.32
C SER A 230 4.73 13.72 -23.15
N LEU A 231 6.03 13.76 -23.38
CA LEU A 231 7.02 14.12 -22.37
C LEU A 231 6.88 15.57 -21.89
N GLU A 232 6.53 16.49 -22.77
CA GLU A 232 6.25 17.88 -22.40
C GLU A 232 5.11 17.97 -21.39
N VAL A 233 4.10 17.11 -21.53
CA VAL A 233 2.91 17.11 -20.65
C VAL A 233 3.13 16.30 -19.37
N PHE A 234 3.81 15.14 -19.42
CA PHE A 234 3.82 14.19 -18.30
C PHE A 234 5.03 14.29 -17.39
N ARG A 235 6.17 14.81 -17.86
CA ARG A 235 7.40 14.83 -17.07
C ARG A 235 7.26 15.71 -15.82
N GLU A 236 7.39 15.09 -14.65
CA GLU A 236 7.28 15.74 -13.33
C GLU A 236 5.94 16.47 -13.09
N ARG A 237 4.88 15.96 -13.72
CA ARG A 237 3.53 16.50 -13.62
C ARG A 237 2.53 15.37 -13.37
N PHE A 238 1.43 15.71 -12.72
CA PHE A 238 0.31 14.82 -12.49
C PHE A 238 -0.84 15.20 -13.41
N CYS A 239 -0.99 14.49 -14.52
CA CYS A 239 -1.91 14.86 -15.58
C CYS A 239 -3.21 14.07 -15.49
N PHE A 240 -4.32 14.79 -15.61
CA PHE A 240 -5.68 14.27 -15.60
C PHE A 240 -6.39 14.55 -16.93
N PHE A 241 -7.26 13.66 -17.32
CA PHE A 241 -8.23 13.87 -18.40
C PHE A 241 -9.57 13.34 -17.96
N HIS A 242 -10.64 14.15 -18.11
CA HIS A 242 -12.01 13.84 -17.65
C HIS A 242 -12.08 12.72 -16.64
N ALA A 243 -12.68 12.95 -15.51
CA ALA A 243 -12.77 12.00 -14.43
C ALA A 243 -12.62 10.53 -14.85
N PRO A 244 -11.71 9.79 -14.48
CA PRO A 244 -10.42 9.90 -13.83
C PRO A 244 -9.28 9.19 -14.56
N ASN A 245 -8.96 9.61 -15.73
CA ASN A 245 -7.77 9.10 -16.44
C ASN A 245 -6.58 9.94 -16.02
N LEU A 246 -5.45 9.30 -15.73
CA LEU A 246 -4.29 10.03 -15.23
C LEU A 246 -2.98 9.38 -15.64
N THR A 247 -1.97 10.22 -15.80
CA THR A 247 -0.60 9.80 -16.08
C THR A 247 0.36 10.64 -15.24
N TYR A 248 1.41 10.02 -14.73
CA TYR A 248 2.45 10.68 -13.95
C TYR A 248 3.77 9.89 -13.99
N THR A 249 4.86 10.60 -13.76
CA THR A 249 6.21 10.01 -13.72
C THR A 249 6.47 9.35 -12.37
N ILE A 250 7.02 8.14 -12.37
CA ILE A 250 7.43 7.38 -11.19
C ILE A 250 8.88 6.95 -11.31
N ALA A 251 9.45 6.43 -10.24
CA ALA A 251 10.77 5.81 -10.27
C ALA A 251 10.84 4.72 -11.34
N GLY A 252 11.96 4.65 -12.02
CA GLY A 252 12.24 3.68 -13.07
C GLY A 252 12.60 2.29 -12.53
N HIS A 253 13.07 1.42 -13.39
CA HIS A 253 13.62 0.14 -13.00
C HIS A 253 14.74 0.37 -11.98
N ASN A 254 14.91 -0.56 -11.04
CA ASN A 254 15.87 -0.47 -9.95
C ASN A 254 15.67 0.78 -9.05
N GLY A 255 14.50 1.39 -9.12
CA GLY A 255 14.13 2.54 -8.31
C GLY A 255 14.88 3.83 -8.66
N THR A 256 15.44 3.95 -9.87
CA THR A 256 16.09 5.18 -10.30
C THR A 256 15.11 6.33 -10.38
N THR A 257 15.54 7.52 -9.91
CA THR A 257 14.78 8.77 -10.02
C THR A 257 15.36 9.71 -11.08
N GLU A 258 16.41 9.27 -11.80
CA GLU A 258 17.13 10.05 -12.79
C GLU A 258 16.25 10.33 -14.03
N PRO A 259 16.16 11.59 -14.50
CA PRO A 259 15.42 11.96 -15.69
C PRO A 259 15.85 11.13 -16.92
N GLY A 260 14.87 10.66 -17.69
CA GLY A 260 15.10 9.81 -18.85
C GLY A 260 15.22 8.31 -18.54
N GLN A 261 15.39 7.93 -17.25
CA GLN A 261 15.45 6.53 -16.83
C GLN A 261 14.23 6.11 -16.00
N ARG A 262 13.25 7.00 -15.88
CA ARG A 262 12.02 6.82 -15.11
C ARG A 262 10.94 6.12 -15.93
N LEU A 263 9.79 5.86 -15.28
CA LEU A 263 8.60 5.32 -15.94
C LEU A 263 7.47 6.35 -15.93
N LEU A 264 6.70 6.37 -17.02
CA LEU A 264 5.41 7.03 -17.11
C LEU A 264 4.35 6.01 -16.69
N ASN A 265 3.70 6.23 -15.58
CA ASN A 265 2.63 5.37 -15.09
C ASN A 265 1.29 5.84 -15.65
N PHE A 266 0.64 4.95 -16.38
CA PHE A 266 -0.68 5.16 -16.98
C PHE A 266 -1.77 4.50 -16.17
N VAL A 267 -2.86 5.24 -15.93
CA VAL A 267 -4.02 4.78 -15.17
C VAL A 267 -5.29 5.23 -15.87
N TRP A 268 -6.10 4.29 -16.27
CA TRP A 268 -7.39 4.55 -16.91
C TRP A 268 -8.53 3.80 -16.22
N TYR A 269 -9.52 4.54 -15.77
CA TYR A 269 -10.74 3.95 -15.22
C TYR A 269 -11.81 3.86 -16.30
N ALA A 270 -12.45 2.70 -16.40
CA ALA A 270 -13.48 2.43 -17.38
C ALA A 270 -14.70 1.73 -16.74
N ASN A 271 -15.88 2.22 -17.03
CA ASN A 271 -17.12 1.70 -16.49
C ASN A 271 -17.54 0.43 -17.23
N PHE A 272 -17.82 -0.63 -16.47
CA PHE A 272 -18.37 -1.88 -16.94
C PHE A 272 -19.44 -2.37 -15.98
N ALA A 273 -20.62 -2.71 -16.47
CA ALA A 273 -21.63 -3.33 -15.62
C ALA A 273 -21.15 -4.71 -15.10
N ALA A 274 -21.51 -5.05 -13.88
CA ALA A 274 -20.99 -6.24 -13.18
C ALA A 274 -21.14 -7.55 -13.97
N GLU A 275 -22.26 -7.68 -14.72
CA GLU A 275 -22.61 -8.89 -15.49
C GLU A 275 -22.48 -8.66 -17.01
N SER A 276 -21.74 -7.61 -17.44
CA SER A 276 -21.53 -7.35 -18.85
C SER A 276 -20.58 -8.34 -19.51
N LYS A 277 -20.84 -8.66 -20.76
CA LYS A 277 -19.95 -9.52 -21.58
C LYS A 277 -18.56 -8.89 -21.74
N GLU A 278 -18.50 -7.56 -21.84
CA GLU A 278 -17.28 -6.79 -21.96
C GLU A 278 -16.39 -6.93 -20.70
N LEU A 279 -16.99 -6.85 -19.50
CA LEU A 279 -16.27 -7.10 -18.26
C LEU A 279 -15.80 -8.56 -18.17
N ASP A 280 -16.64 -9.49 -18.58
CA ASP A 280 -16.26 -10.91 -18.57
C ASP A 280 -15.09 -11.19 -19.51
N THR A 281 -15.13 -10.64 -20.72
CA THR A 281 -14.01 -10.72 -21.68
C THR A 281 -12.73 -10.09 -21.09
N LEU A 282 -12.83 -8.88 -20.52
CA LEU A 282 -11.69 -8.16 -19.99
C LEU A 282 -11.08 -8.88 -18.77
N MET A 283 -11.92 -9.52 -17.95
CA MET A 283 -11.48 -10.20 -16.73
C MET A 283 -11.22 -11.71 -16.93
N THR A 284 -11.19 -12.20 -18.16
CA THR A 284 -10.72 -13.54 -18.50
C THR A 284 -9.26 -13.46 -18.94
N ASP A 285 -8.36 -14.16 -18.21
CA ASP A 285 -6.93 -14.09 -18.47
C ASP A 285 -6.51 -14.92 -19.69
N ILE A 286 -5.25 -14.79 -20.11
CA ILE A 286 -4.67 -15.49 -21.26
C ILE A 286 -4.80 -17.02 -21.16
N SER A 287 -4.98 -17.58 -19.98
CA SER A 287 -5.21 -19.02 -19.77
C SER A 287 -6.69 -19.42 -19.90
N GLY A 288 -7.59 -18.46 -20.16
CA GLY A 288 -9.03 -18.67 -20.21
C GLY A 288 -9.69 -18.67 -18.82
N ARG A 289 -8.96 -18.36 -17.75
CA ARG A 289 -9.49 -18.31 -16.39
C ARG A 289 -10.14 -16.97 -16.10
N ARG A 290 -11.42 -16.99 -15.69
CA ARG A 290 -12.12 -15.79 -15.18
C ARG A 290 -11.51 -15.35 -13.85
N ARG A 291 -11.01 -14.13 -13.78
CA ARG A 291 -10.52 -13.47 -12.56
C ARG A 291 -11.60 -12.53 -12.02
N HIS A 292 -11.79 -12.53 -10.71
CA HIS A 292 -12.84 -11.72 -10.11
C HIS A 292 -12.37 -10.31 -9.74
N ILE A 293 -11.09 -10.13 -9.43
CA ILE A 293 -10.57 -8.87 -8.93
C ILE A 293 -9.43 -8.31 -9.81
N THR A 294 -8.43 -9.12 -10.13
CA THR A 294 -7.22 -8.63 -10.82
C THR A 294 -6.77 -9.60 -11.91
N ILE A 295 -6.52 -9.05 -13.09
CA ILE A 295 -5.68 -9.66 -14.12
C ILE A 295 -4.27 -9.13 -13.89
N PRO A 296 -3.30 -9.97 -13.50
CA PRO A 296 -1.92 -9.53 -13.26
C PRO A 296 -1.23 -9.01 -14.53
N PRO A 297 -0.10 -8.28 -14.41
CA PRO A 297 0.70 -7.85 -15.56
C PRO A 297 1.05 -9.00 -16.51
N GLY A 298 0.89 -8.76 -17.80
CA GLY A 298 1.18 -9.75 -18.85
C GLY A 298 0.19 -10.91 -18.94
N GLN A 299 -0.93 -10.89 -18.21
CA GLN A 299 -1.96 -11.95 -18.23
C GLN A 299 -3.26 -11.54 -18.92
N ILE A 300 -3.35 -10.33 -19.47
CA ILE A 300 -4.52 -9.91 -20.24
C ILE A 300 -4.55 -10.69 -21.55
N ALA A 301 -5.71 -11.23 -21.92
CA ALA A 301 -5.89 -11.89 -23.20
C ALA A 301 -5.68 -10.90 -24.36
N PRO A 302 -5.00 -11.28 -25.46
CA PRO A 302 -4.68 -10.37 -26.57
C PRO A 302 -5.92 -9.66 -27.15
N GLU A 303 -7.02 -10.36 -27.34
CA GLU A 303 -8.28 -9.79 -27.84
C GLU A 303 -8.88 -8.76 -26.86
N ALA A 304 -8.78 -9.00 -25.56
CA ALA A 304 -9.22 -8.05 -24.56
C ALA A 304 -8.35 -6.79 -24.57
N TRP A 305 -7.04 -6.94 -24.78
CA TRP A 305 -6.13 -5.80 -24.87
C TRP A 305 -6.34 -4.98 -26.15
N GLU A 306 -6.59 -5.63 -27.29
CA GLU A 306 -6.97 -4.90 -28.53
C GLU A 306 -8.26 -4.12 -28.37
N MET A 307 -9.27 -4.69 -27.69
CA MET A 307 -10.50 -3.98 -27.34
C MET A 307 -10.19 -2.72 -26.50
N VAL A 308 -9.36 -2.84 -25.49
CA VAL A 308 -8.95 -1.72 -24.62
C VAL A 308 -8.22 -0.65 -25.43
N LYS A 309 -7.24 -1.00 -26.25
CA LYS A 309 -6.51 -0.04 -27.10
C LYS A 309 -7.45 0.73 -28.03
N LYS A 310 -8.36 0.02 -28.70
CA LYS A 310 -9.37 0.66 -29.56
C LYS A 310 -10.23 1.65 -28.78
N MET A 311 -10.74 1.25 -27.60
CA MET A 311 -11.48 2.17 -26.73
C MET A 311 -10.62 3.39 -26.32
N GLY A 312 -9.32 3.20 -26.10
CA GLY A 312 -8.39 4.26 -25.77
C GLY A 312 -8.24 5.28 -26.90
N TYR A 313 -8.06 4.85 -28.14
CA TYR A 313 -8.00 5.75 -29.31
C TYR A 313 -9.27 6.58 -29.48
N ASP A 314 -10.44 6.00 -29.19
CA ASP A 314 -11.72 6.67 -29.34
C ASP A 314 -12.03 7.68 -28.23
N ARG A 315 -11.47 7.48 -27.01
CA ARG A 315 -11.90 8.17 -25.79
C ARG A 315 -10.83 8.98 -25.08
N LEU A 316 -9.56 8.67 -25.27
CA LEU A 316 -8.45 9.33 -24.54
C LEU A 316 -7.81 10.45 -25.38
N PRO A 317 -7.22 11.47 -24.75
CA PRO A 317 -6.35 12.40 -25.44
C PRO A 317 -5.16 11.67 -26.08
N PRO A 318 -4.60 12.21 -27.19
CA PRO A 318 -3.53 11.53 -27.94
C PRO A 318 -2.36 11.05 -27.08
N GLN A 319 -1.91 11.86 -26.13
CA GLN A 319 -0.79 11.52 -25.24
C GLN A 319 -1.13 10.33 -24.32
N MET A 320 -2.34 10.25 -23.80
CA MET A 320 -2.77 9.12 -22.94
C MET A 320 -3.06 7.87 -23.78
N ALA A 321 -3.60 8.01 -24.99
CA ALA A 321 -3.77 6.91 -25.95
C ALA A 321 -2.42 6.32 -26.34
N GLU A 322 -1.39 7.15 -26.54
CA GLU A 322 0.00 6.72 -26.75
C GLU A 322 0.50 5.85 -25.59
N MET A 323 0.27 6.26 -24.33
CA MET A 323 0.67 5.47 -23.16
C MET A 323 -0.02 4.10 -23.14
N ALA A 324 -1.31 4.05 -23.43
CA ALA A 324 -2.03 2.79 -23.53
C ALA A 324 -1.46 1.89 -24.66
N ALA A 325 -1.15 2.46 -25.81
CA ALA A 325 -0.61 1.72 -26.95
C ALA A 325 0.80 1.17 -26.70
N LYS A 326 1.66 1.93 -25.99
CA LYS A 326 3.05 1.56 -25.68
C LYS A 326 3.22 0.68 -24.44
N THR A 327 2.18 0.53 -23.62
CA THR A 327 2.21 -0.34 -22.44
C THR A 327 2.36 -1.81 -22.88
N THR A 328 3.44 -2.46 -22.45
CA THR A 328 3.76 -3.85 -22.80
C THR A 328 3.23 -4.89 -21.83
N ALA A 329 3.11 -4.54 -20.57
CA ALA A 329 2.62 -5.42 -19.51
C ALA A 329 1.45 -4.78 -18.74
N PRO A 330 0.30 -4.53 -19.42
CA PRO A 330 -0.85 -3.95 -18.75
C PRO A 330 -1.45 -4.91 -17.74
N PHE A 331 -2.12 -4.35 -16.74
CA PHE A 331 -2.94 -5.10 -15.79
C PHE A 331 -4.28 -4.41 -15.53
N VAL A 332 -5.26 -5.19 -15.12
CA VAL A 332 -6.63 -4.72 -14.85
C VAL A 332 -7.05 -5.08 -13.44
N GLN A 333 -7.70 -4.17 -12.76
CA GLN A 333 -8.26 -4.43 -11.45
C GLN A 333 -9.69 -3.89 -11.34
N CYS A 334 -10.62 -4.73 -10.87
CA CYS A 334 -11.94 -4.29 -10.46
C CYS A 334 -11.83 -3.37 -9.25
N ILE A 335 -12.43 -2.18 -9.33
CA ILE A 335 -12.50 -1.29 -8.19
C ILE A 335 -13.57 -1.77 -7.22
N THR A 336 -13.24 -1.81 -5.96
CA THR A 336 -14.09 -2.38 -4.92
C THR A 336 -13.99 -1.56 -3.64
N ASP A 337 -15.04 -1.65 -2.84
CA ASP A 337 -15.12 -1.06 -1.50
C ASP A 337 -15.16 -2.15 -0.45
N VAL A 338 -14.49 -1.90 0.67
CA VAL A 338 -14.62 -2.69 1.88
C VAL A 338 -14.15 -1.90 3.09
N ILE A 339 -14.83 -2.05 4.22
CA ILE A 339 -14.39 -1.52 5.51
C ILE A 339 -14.85 -2.45 6.64
N ALA A 340 -13.94 -2.75 7.58
CA ALA A 340 -14.26 -3.48 8.80
C ALA A 340 -15.03 -2.60 9.79
N SER A 341 -15.86 -3.19 10.62
CA SER A 341 -16.64 -2.45 11.63
C SER A 341 -15.76 -1.86 12.73
N LYS A 342 -14.64 -2.52 13.05
CA LYS A 342 -13.64 -2.13 14.04
C LYS A 342 -12.27 -2.69 13.67
N ASN A 343 -11.22 -2.12 14.25
CA ASN A 343 -9.84 -2.53 14.01
C ASN A 343 -9.28 -3.51 15.04
N LEU A 344 -9.85 -3.61 16.26
CA LEU A 344 -9.37 -4.49 17.33
C LEU A 344 -10.35 -5.62 17.64
N TRP A 345 -9.81 -6.83 17.83
CA TRP A 345 -10.55 -8.08 18.01
C TRP A 345 -9.91 -8.99 19.07
N MET A 346 -10.63 -9.99 19.52
CA MET A 346 -10.17 -11.03 20.48
C MET A 346 -9.50 -10.43 21.73
N GLY A 347 -10.13 -9.40 22.32
CA GLY A 347 -9.57 -8.73 23.50
C GLY A 347 -8.25 -8.00 23.19
N ASP A 348 -8.19 -7.31 22.04
CA ASP A 348 -7.06 -6.52 21.55
C ASP A 348 -5.84 -7.34 21.07
N LYS A 349 -6.00 -8.66 20.93
CA LYS A 349 -4.95 -9.57 20.46
C LYS A 349 -4.88 -9.70 18.93
N VAL A 350 -5.86 -9.15 18.20
CA VAL A 350 -5.85 -9.10 16.73
C VAL A 350 -6.16 -7.67 16.31
N VAL A 351 -5.32 -7.09 15.46
CA VAL A 351 -5.49 -5.75 14.91
C VAL A 351 -5.52 -5.80 13.37
N LEU A 352 -6.50 -5.13 12.76
CA LEU A 352 -6.57 -4.93 11.31
C LEU A 352 -5.96 -3.58 10.96
N ILE A 353 -5.10 -3.53 9.92
CA ILE A 353 -4.46 -2.31 9.42
C ILE A 353 -4.48 -2.24 7.89
N GLY A 354 -4.28 -1.04 7.35
CA GLY A 354 -4.21 -0.82 5.91
C GLY A 354 -5.45 -1.31 5.18
N ASP A 355 -5.28 -1.90 4.00
CA ASP A 355 -6.40 -2.40 3.18
C ASP A 355 -7.14 -3.59 3.83
N ALA A 356 -6.56 -4.27 4.82
CA ALA A 356 -7.27 -5.28 5.61
C ALA A 356 -8.32 -4.64 6.53
N LEU A 357 -8.06 -3.43 7.03
CA LEU A 357 -9.02 -2.61 7.76
C LEU A 357 -10.03 -1.95 6.80
N ALA A 358 -9.54 -1.24 5.79
CA ALA A 358 -10.38 -0.55 4.82
C ALA A 358 -9.68 -0.45 3.45
N GLY A 359 -10.26 -1.12 2.45
CA GLY A 359 -9.83 -1.00 1.07
C GLY A 359 -10.54 0.17 0.40
N PHE A 360 -9.76 1.16 -0.06
CA PHE A 360 -10.28 2.39 -0.65
C PHE A 360 -10.38 2.33 -2.16
N ARG A 361 -11.34 3.08 -2.70
CA ARG A 361 -11.27 3.47 -4.10
C ARG A 361 -10.04 4.37 -4.32
N PRO A 362 -9.32 4.22 -5.44
CA PRO A 362 -8.00 4.86 -5.62
C PRO A 362 -8.02 6.38 -5.79
N HIS A 363 -9.21 6.99 -5.94
CA HIS A 363 -9.36 8.43 -6.18
C HIS A 363 -8.80 9.33 -5.08
N THR A 364 -8.72 8.83 -3.86
CA THR A 364 -8.11 9.55 -2.73
C THR A 364 -6.60 9.40 -2.65
N VAL A 365 -5.99 8.46 -3.42
CA VAL A 365 -4.57 8.10 -3.38
C VAL A 365 -4.02 7.86 -1.96
N ALA A 366 -4.86 7.33 -1.05
CA ALA A 366 -4.59 7.31 0.39
C ALA A 366 -4.27 5.93 0.98
N SER A 367 -4.38 4.82 0.21
CA SER A 367 -4.17 3.46 0.76
C SER A 367 -2.79 3.26 1.37
N THR A 368 -1.73 3.73 0.69
CA THR A 368 -0.36 3.62 1.22
C THR A 368 -0.17 4.51 2.46
N SER A 369 -0.75 5.73 2.44
CA SER A 369 -0.74 6.62 3.62
C SER A 369 -1.49 6.02 4.80
N GLN A 370 -2.63 5.35 4.58
CA GLN A 370 -3.33 4.63 5.64
C GLN A 370 -2.44 3.54 6.24
N ALA A 371 -1.84 2.70 5.42
CA ALA A 371 -1.00 1.61 5.89
C ALA A 371 0.19 2.13 6.71
N ALA A 372 0.85 3.20 6.25
CA ALA A 372 1.95 3.86 6.97
C ALA A 372 1.48 4.47 8.30
N PHE A 373 0.33 5.17 8.29
CA PHE A 373 -0.25 5.80 9.48
C PHE A 373 -0.69 4.77 10.52
N ASP A 374 -1.37 3.71 10.08
CA ASP A 374 -1.81 2.63 10.98
C ASP A 374 -0.61 1.94 11.63
N ALA A 375 0.48 1.72 10.86
CA ALA A 375 1.72 1.13 11.34
C ALA A 375 2.43 2.00 12.39
N MET A 376 2.56 3.31 12.14
CA MET A 376 3.13 4.26 13.11
C MET A 376 2.28 4.32 14.37
N SER A 377 0.97 4.44 14.22
CA SER A 377 0.03 4.49 15.36
C SER A 377 0.04 3.20 16.17
N LEU A 378 0.19 2.04 15.51
CA LEU A 378 0.30 0.74 16.19
C LEU A 378 1.57 0.67 17.04
N ALA A 379 2.71 1.08 16.50
CA ALA A 379 3.97 1.11 17.24
C ALA A 379 3.90 2.07 18.44
N GLU A 380 3.34 3.28 18.25
CA GLU A 380 3.13 4.27 19.30
C GLU A 380 2.15 3.78 20.40
N TRP A 381 1.14 2.98 20.05
CA TRP A 381 0.25 2.36 21.04
C TRP A 381 0.98 1.29 21.85
N LEU A 382 1.75 0.43 21.21
CA LEU A 382 2.42 -0.69 21.87
C LEU A 382 3.58 -0.25 22.76
N ASP A 383 4.26 0.86 22.44
CA ASP A 383 5.31 1.44 23.29
C ASP A 383 4.76 2.37 24.39
N GLY A 384 3.44 2.66 24.38
CA GLY A 384 2.77 3.49 25.36
C GLY A 384 2.79 4.99 25.09
N THR A 385 3.30 5.43 23.93
CA THR A 385 3.29 6.84 23.51
C THR A 385 1.86 7.38 23.35
N ILE A 386 0.95 6.53 22.83
CA ILE A 386 -0.48 6.82 22.81
C ILE A 386 -1.26 5.71 23.52
N ASP A 387 -2.44 6.04 24.04
CA ASP A 387 -3.30 5.04 24.64
C ASP A 387 -4.15 4.27 23.59
N ARG A 388 -4.73 3.15 24.04
CA ARG A 388 -5.62 2.32 23.21
C ARG A 388 -6.77 3.11 22.59
N LYS A 389 -7.38 4.03 23.35
CA LYS A 389 -8.54 4.82 22.91
C LYS A 389 -8.14 5.75 21.76
N GLN A 390 -6.99 6.39 21.89
CA GLN A 390 -6.43 7.27 20.88
C GLN A 390 -6.09 6.46 19.60
N PHE A 391 -5.41 5.31 19.73
CA PHE A 391 -5.11 4.42 18.60
C PHE A 391 -6.39 4.05 17.82
N VAL A 392 -7.39 3.49 18.50
CA VAL A 392 -8.66 3.09 17.87
C VAL A 392 -9.37 4.27 17.21
N LYS A 393 -9.44 5.41 17.93
CA LYS A 393 -10.12 6.60 17.41
C LYS A 393 -9.48 7.09 16.11
N GLN A 394 -8.17 7.31 16.11
CA GLN A 394 -7.51 7.95 14.99
C GLN A 394 -7.43 7.05 13.74
N THR A 395 -7.18 5.74 13.90
CA THR A 395 -7.12 4.80 12.77
C THR A 395 -8.51 4.53 12.19
N MET A 396 -9.54 4.34 13.02
CA MET A 396 -10.92 4.16 12.54
C MET A 396 -11.51 5.43 11.92
N GLN A 397 -11.16 6.61 12.44
CA GLN A 397 -11.58 7.87 11.85
C GLN A 397 -10.99 8.04 10.46
N PHE A 398 -9.68 7.77 10.30
CA PHE A 398 -9.01 7.79 9.01
C PHE A 398 -9.73 6.86 8.03
N ALA A 399 -9.90 5.60 8.41
CA ALA A 399 -10.50 4.59 7.55
C ALA A 399 -11.90 5.01 7.06
N ARG A 400 -12.76 5.50 7.96
CA ARG A 400 -14.14 5.90 7.63
C ARG A 400 -14.20 7.15 6.76
N GLU A 401 -13.43 8.19 7.10
CA GLU A 401 -13.44 9.46 6.35
C GLU A 401 -12.91 9.28 4.93
N ILE A 402 -11.80 8.56 4.77
CA ILE A 402 -11.19 8.35 3.46
C ILE A 402 -12.02 7.39 2.60
N GLN A 403 -12.60 6.35 3.20
CA GLN A 403 -13.48 5.44 2.49
C GLN A 403 -14.72 6.17 1.96
N ALA A 404 -15.41 6.95 2.80
CA ALA A 404 -16.57 7.74 2.39
C ALA A 404 -16.23 8.77 1.30
N MET A 405 -15.07 9.43 1.42
CA MET A 405 -14.57 10.37 0.42
C MET A 405 -14.26 9.65 -0.90
N GLY A 406 -13.60 8.48 -0.85
CA GLY A 406 -13.28 7.68 -2.03
C GLY A 406 -14.52 7.22 -2.79
N VAL A 407 -15.56 6.79 -2.07
CA VAL A 407 -16.87 6.46 -2.66
C VAL A 407 -17.48 7.68 -3.35
N ARG A 408 -17.60 8.81 -2.63
CA ARG A 408 -18.17 10.04 -3.18
C ARG A 408 -17.46 10.51 -4.45
N ILE A 409 -16.12 10.65 -4.40
CA ILE A 409 -15.35 11.12 -5.56
C ILE A 409 -15.43 10.10 -6.69
N GLY A 410 -15.37 8.81 -6.36
CA GLY A 410 -15.50 7.74 -7.35
C GLY A 410 -16.82 7.75 -8.08
N ASP A 411 -17.93 7.82 -7.35
CA ASP A 411 -19.27 7.86 -7.95
C ASP A 411 -19.46 9.10 -8.81
N ARG A 412 -19.13 10.29 -8.29
CA ARG A 412 -19.25 11.53 -9.05
C ARG A 412 -18.38 11.51 -10.31
N SER A 413 -17.13 11.06 -10.20
CA SER A 413 -16.21 11.05 -11.33
C SER A 413 -16.49 9.95 -12.36
N GLN A 414 -17.15 8.87 -12.00
CA GLN A 414 -17.44 7.76 -12.93
C GLN A 414 -18.84 7.81 -13.54
N PHE A 415 -19.84 8.29 -12.79
CA PHE A 415 -21.23 8.13 -13.16
C PHE A 415 -21.96 9.47 -13.35
N GLU A 416 -21.34 10.59 -13.02
CA GLU A 416 -21.90 11.93 -13.23
C GLU A 416 -21.15 12.68 -14.32
N THR A 417 -21.86 13.57 -15.04
CA THR A 417 -21.23 14.54 -15.93
C THR A 417 -20.95 15.81 -15.14
N LEU A 418 -19.73 15.96 -14.65
CA LEU A 418 -19.33 17.10 -13.84
C LEU A 418 -18.71 18.22 -14.70
N PRO A 419 -19.03 19.50 -14.44
CA PRO A 419 -18.19 20.60 -14.86
C PRO A 419 -16.76 20.42 -14.35
N MET A 420 -15.76 20.87 -15.14
CA MET A 420 -14.34 20.69 -14.78
C MET A 420 -14.02 21.34 -13.43
N GLU A 421 -14.61 22.50 -13.15
CA GLU A 421 -14.43 23.24 -11.88
C GLU A 421 -14.88 22.42 -10.66
N ASP A 422 -15.99 21.70 -10.74
CA ASP A 422 -16.47 20.82 -9.67
C ASP A 422 -15.55 19.62 -9.47
N TYR A 423 -15.07 19.04 -10.56
CA TYR A 423 -14.10 17.96 -10.51
C TYR A 423 -12.78 18.38 -9.84
N ILE A 424 -12.26 19.57 -10.20
CA ILE A 424 -11.07 20.15 -9.58
C ILE A 424 -11.31 20.43 -8.09
N ALA A 425 -12.48 20.99 -7.74
CA ALA A 425 -12.85 21.27 -6.35
C ALA A 425 -12.91 19.99 -5.49
N ASP A 426 -13.51 18.92 -5.99
CA ASP A 426 -13.56 17.62 -5.29
C ASP A 426 -12.14 17.06 -5.05
N ARG A 427 -11.24 17.21 -6.03
CA ARG A 427 -9.84 16.77 -5.92
C ARG A 427 -9.05 17.59 -4.91
N ASN A 428 -9.21 18.89 -4.92
CA ASN A 428 -8.54 19.82 -3.99
C ASN A 428 -9.04 19.60 -2.56
N PHE A 429 -10.34 19.42 -2.36
CA PHE A 429 -10.91 19.07 -1.06
C PHE A 429 -10.29 17.80 -0.48
N ALA A 430 -10.18 16.74 -1.29
CA ALA A 430 -9.54 15.50 -0.86
C ALA A 430 -8.05 15.67 -0.50
N SER A 431 -7.34 16.54 -1.22
CA SER A 431 -5.92 16.85 -0.93
C SER A 431 -5.76 17.61 0.38
N ILE A 432 -6.55 18.65 0.62
CA ILE A 432 -6.55 19.45 1.85
C ILE A 432 -6.84 18.59 3.07
N LYS A 433 -7.91 17.78 3.03
CA LYS A 433 -8.30 16.91 4.15
C LYS A 433 -7.21 15.90 4.55
N ARG A 434 -6.39 15.46 3.60
CA ARG A 434 -5.24 14.58 3.88
C ARG A 434 -4.08 15.33 4.53
N GLN A 435 -3.83 16.56 4.06
CA GLN A 435 -2.73 17.39 4.56
C GLN A 435 -3.01 17.92 5.97
N ASP A 436 -4.22 18.45 6.23
CA ASP A 436 -4.63 18.99 7.53
C ASP A 436 -4.44 18.01 8.68
N ARG A 437 -4.52 16.71 8.40
CA ARG A 437 -4.41 15.68 9.40
C ARG A 437 -2.97 15.44 9.88
N VAL A 438 -2.01 15.51 8.97
CA VAL A 438 -0.61 15.12 9.24
C VAL A 438 0.23 16.30 9.73
N TYR A 439 -0.04 17.50 9.24
CA TYR A 439 0.88 18.64 9.41
C TYR A 439 0.29 19.84 10.17
N GLY A 440 -0.98 19.77 10.60
CA GLY A 440 -1.69 20.97 11.03
C GLY A 440 -1.88 21.93 9.85
N LYS A 441 -2.41 23.12 10.11
CA LYS A 441 -2.61 24.13 9.05
C LYS A 441 -1.26 24.52 8.43
N TRP A 442 -1.07 24.22 7.15
CA TRP A 442 0.04 24.71 6.37
C TRP A 442 -0.01 26.23 6.31
N THR A 443 1.06 26.87 6.77
CA THR A 443 1.34 28.26 6.39
C THR A 443 2.14 28.23 5.09
N GLU A 444 1.90 29.19 4.19
CA GLU A 444 2.59 29.31 2.89
C GLU A 444 4.13 29.27 3.00
N ASP A 445 4.67 29.62 4.16
CA ASP A 445 6.12 29.63 4.46
C ASP A 445 6.74 28.23 4.72
N GLY A 446 5.95 27.16 4.74
CA GLY A 446 6.42 25.78 5.00
C GLY A 446 6.83 24.99 3.75
N LEU A 447 6.56 25.52 2.56
CA LEU A 447 6.79 24.80 1.29
C LEU A 447 8.28 24.69 0.89
N ASP A 448 9.15 25.52 1.44
CA ASP A 448 10.58 25.59 1.06
C ASP A 448 11.52 24.76 1.96
N LYS A 449 10.99 23.99 2.90
CA LYS A 449 11.79 23.25 3.90
C LYS A 449 11.66 21.71 3.87
N ILE A 450 11.13 21.14 2.77
CA ILE A 450 11.10 19.68 2.62
C ILE A 450 11.81 19.27 1.34
#